data_b014c099e1a5f9fa46bde7d275f9759b
#
_entry.id   b014c099e1a5f9fa46bde7d275f9759b
#
_cell.length_a   1.000
_cell.length_b   1.000
_cell.length_c   1.000
_cell.angle_alpha   90.00
_cell.angle_beta   90.00
_cell.angle_gamma   90.00
#
_symmetry.space_group_name_H-M   'P 1'
#
loop_
_entity.id
_entity.type
_entity.pdbx_description
1 polymer ?
#
loop_
_entity_poly.entity_id
_entity_poly.type
_entity_poly.pdbx_seq_one_letter_code
_entity_poly.pdbx_strand_id
1 'polypeptide(L)'
;MILKLKTYIIFLFIVCLCGGRAFASSYEKIEKTGTVTYKSSQNVYVKFENTAGILQGDTLYQKTENRMIPAIIIQFISTKSVAGETIGDIDLKVDDKLYAIVEKEIPESVSEESKAPIPVAAGSEEGTVSTEPFSRRKINESGISGKFSVQSYSNISNSPYFADNQRWRYSFALKAKNIGGSRLSFSDYMTFAYRADQWSGIPNNFGRSLRVYDFALNYNFNSNTSLWLGRHLNSKISNISSIDGLQFETGIGENYTGIVAGSRPNFTDLGFNLKLFEYGIYIGREDSLSTGYMNNTMAFFEQTNDFKTDRRFLYFQHSNSLIPNTNIFLSTEVDMYKQISGVKKNEFQLTSLFASVRYSPSRIVSFSFSYDARKNVIYYETFKNFIDSLFENETRQGFNGRINIRPVRDVFIGLTGGYRYQKTDIKPARNFGGYLSYSRIPAVEITPTLSYTKLITSYIEGGVAGLRLSRNIGNNFDVSVYYRNSQYKFYSTIANLNQNSISIDLSTYLFNPVFLSVSYEGIFEQTSTSGRILLDLTTRF
;
A
#
# COMPACT_ATOMS: atom_id res chain seq x y z
N MET A 1 36.78 -8.85 2.23
CA MET A 1 35.32 -8.59 2.15
C MET A 1 34.72 -8.13 3.50
N ILE A 2 35.04 -8.75 4.62
CA ILE A 2 34.54 -8.41 5.97
C ILE A 2 34.98 -7.00 6.45
N LEU A 3 36.17 -6.54 6.07
CA LEU A 3 36.69 -5.23 6.46
C LEU A 3 35.94 -4.06 5.80
N LYS A 4 35.51 -4.22 4.53
CA LYS A 4 34.73 -3.20 3.81
C LYS A 4 33.31 -3.07 4.38
N LEU A 5 32.72 -4.18 4.84
CA LEU A 5 31.40 -4.19 5.47
C LEU A 5 31.38 -3.40 6.79
N LYS A 6 32.44 -3.49 7.62
CA LYS A 6 32.55 -2.71 8.86
C LYS A 6 32.62 -1.20 8.61
N THR A 7 33.30 -0.76 7.55
CA THR A 7 33.41 0.67 7.22
C THR A 7 32.06 1.25 6.78
N TYR A 8 31.25 0.49 6.03
CA TYR A 8 29.91 0.92 5.61
C TYR A 8 28.92 1.00 6.79
N ILE A 9 29.01 0.08 7.74
CA ILE A 9 28.16 0.09 8.95
C ILE A 9 28.49 1.31 9.83
N ILE A 10 29.76 1.66 9.98
CA ILE A 10 30.20 2.83 10.77
C ILE A 10 29.77 4.14 10.10
N PHE A 11 29.87 4.25 8.76
CA PHE A 11 29.41 5.44 8.03
C PHE A 11 27.89 5.62 8.13
N LEU A 12 27.14 4.53 8.10
CA LEU A 12 25.67 4.52 8.27
C LEU A 12 25.27 5.02 9.68
N PHE A 13 26.03 4.64 10.71
CA PHE A 13 25.80 5.05 12.11
C PHE A 13 26.07 6.54 12.34
N ILE A 14 27.04 7.13 11.63
CA ILE A 14 27.37 8.56 11.71
C ILE A 14 26.30 9.42 11.05
N VAL A 15 25.69 8.99 9.93
CA VAL A 15 24.60 9.71 9.26
C VAL A 15 23.33 9.73 10.14
N CYS A 16 23.09 8.70 10.95
CA CYS A 16 21.94 8.66 11.88
C CYS A 16 22.08 9.61 13.08
N LEU A 17 23.29 10.05 13.44
CA LEU A 17 23.55 10.89 14.63
C LEU A 17 23.44 12.39 14.39
N CYS A 18 23.36 12.85 13.12
CA CYS A 18 23.37 14.30 12.80
C CYS A 18 21.99 14.95 12.62
N GLY A 19 20.87 14.26 12.89
CA GLY A 19 19.52 14.72 12.56
C GLY A 19 18.63 15.10 13.76
N GLY A 20 19.08 15.85 14.73
CA GLY A 20 18.23 16.24 15.86
C GLY A 20 18.40 17.68 16.34
N ARG A 21 17.65 18.63 15.80
CA ARG A 21 17.33 19.87 16.51
C ARG A 21 15.82 19.93 16.71
N ALA A 22 15.39 19.84 17.96
CA ALA A 22 14.03 20.03 18.38
C ALA A 22 13.72 21.53 18.49
N PHE A 23 12.66 21.97 17.80
CA PHE A 23 12.00 23.24 18.09
C PHE A 23 10.87 22.94 19.10
N ALA A 24 10.85 23.64 20.21
CA ALA A 24 9.79 23.56 21.20
C ALA A 24 8.73 24.62 20.85
N SER A 25 7.52 24.20 20.55
CA SER A 25 6.33 25.07 20.50
C SER A 25 5.45 24.81 21.70
N SER A 26 4.79 25.84 22.21
CA SER A 26 3.90 25.75 23.36
C SER A 26 2.48 25.36 22.94
N TYR A 27 1.93 24.28 23.53
CA TYR A 27 0.59 23.79 23.26
C TYR A 27 -0.30 23.93 24.51
N GLU A 28 -1.57 24.30 24.31
CA GLU A 28 -2.60 24.24 25.33
C GLU A 28 -3.37 22.91 25.22
N LYS A 29 -3.56 22.22 26.35
CA LYS A 29 -4.31 20.96 26.40
C LYS A 29 -5.78 21.21 26.62
N ILE A 30 -6.63 20.76 25.70
CA ILE A 30 -8.08 20.85 25.78
C ILE A 30 -8.68 19.47 26.02
N GLU A 31 -9.58 19.36 26.99
CA GLU A 31 -10.38 18.16 27.22
C GLU A 31 -11.60 18.14 26.29
N LYS A 32 -11.77 17.06 25.53
CA LYS A 32 -12.99 16.76 24.80
C LYS A 32 -13.74 15.61 25.46
N THR A 33 -15.03 15.77 25.71
CA THR A 33 -15.86 14.74 26.33
C THR A 33 -16.60 13.94 25.29
N GLY A 34 -16.50 12.62 25.38
CA GLY A 34 -17.27 11.66 24.60
C GLY A 34 -18.09 10.74 25.48
N THR A 35 -19.14 10.15 24.94
CA THR A 35 -20.03 9.21 25.64
C THR A 35 -19.90 7.83 25.01
N VAL A 36 -19.75 6.79 25.82
CA VAL A 36 -19.75 5.40 25.36
C VAL A 36 -21.14 5.06 24.83
N THR A 37 -21.21 4.74 23.54
CA THR A 37 -22.48 4.41 22.90
C THR A 37 -22.67 2.90 22.72
N TYR A 38 -21.57 2.17 22.69
CA TYR A 38 -21.60 0.72 22.49
C TYR A 38 -20.30 0.06 22.97
N LYS A 39 -20.40 -1.14 23.52
CA LYS A 39 -19.24 -1.98 23.91
C LYS A 39 -19.37 -3.35 23.26
N SER A 40 -18.34 -3.75 22.55
CA SER A 40 -18.19 -5.11 22.01
C SER A 40 -17.16 -5.91 22.85
N SER A 41 -16.96 -7.15 22.52
CA SER A 41 -15.92 -7.98 23.16
C SER A 41 -14.48 -7.50 22.93
N GLN A 42 -14.25 -6.64 21.94
CA GLN A 42 -12.92 -6.17 21.57
C GLN A 42 -12.77 -4.65 21.57
N ASN A 43 -13.87 -3.89 21.33
CA ASN A 43 -13.81 -2.44 21.19
C ASN A 43 -14.94 -1.75 21.93
N VAL A 44 -14.65 -0.55 22.41
CA VAL A 44 -15.61 0.39 22.98
C VAL A 44 -15.77 1.55 22.01
N TYR A 45 -17.03 1.93 21.75
CA TYR A 45 -17.41 3.00 20.82
C TYR A 45 -17.81 4.22 21.61
N VAL A 46 -17.17 5.35 21.31
CA VAL A 46 -17.38 6.60 22.02
C VAL A 46 -17.79 7.68 21.03
N LYS A 47 -18.91 8.33 21.28
CA LYS A 47 -19.43 9.42 20.47
C LYS A 47 -19.00 10.76 21.05
N PHE A 48 -18.45 11.61 20.20
CA PHE A 48 -18.06 13.00 20.49
C PHE A 48 -18.95 13.97 19.71
N GLU A 49 -18.97 15.21 20.10
CA GLU A 49 -19.57 16.27 19.29
C GLU A 49 -18.81 16.43 17.96
N ASN A 50 -17.49 16.46 18.04
CA ASN A 50 -16.57 16.33 16.90
C ASN A 50 -15.25 15.68 17.37
N THR A 51 -14.57 14.99 16.46
CA THR A 51 -13.31 14.30 16.73
C THR A 51 -12.08 15.09 16.26
N ALA A 52 -12.24 16.37 15.89
CA ALA A 52 -11.12 17.21 15.43
C ALA A 52 -10.01 17.26 16.49
N GLY A 53 -8.76 16.97 16.10
CA GLY A 53 -7.61 16.93 17.00
C GLY A 53 -7.43 15.61 17.78
N ILE A 54 -8.39 14.67 17.71
CA ILE A 54 -8.23 13.32 18.23
C ILE A 54 -7.58 12.48 17.13
N LEU A 55 -6.52 11.74 17.46
CA LEU A 55 -5.76 10.93 16.50
C LEU A 55 -5.91 9.44 16.81
N GLN A 56 -5.74 8.63 15.79
CA GLN A 56 -5.63 7.17 15.96
C GLN A 56 -4.37 6.86 16.77
N GLY A 57 -4.54 6.09 17.85
CA GLY A 57 -3.50 5.80 18.83
C GLY A 57 -3.56 6.67 20.08
N ASP A 58 -4.41 7.71 20.10
CA ASP A 58 -4.65 8.49 21.31
C ASP A 58 -5.36 7.64 22.37
N THR A 59 -5.17 8.04 23.62
CA THR A 59 -5.79 7.40 24.78
C THR A 59 -6.99 8.22 25.26
N LEU A 60 -8.12 7.57 25.42
CA LEU A 60 -9.26 8.14 26.15
C LEU A 60 -9.16 7.78 27.63
N TYR A 61 -9.54 8.70 28.46
CA TYR A 61 -9.46 8.61 29.92
C TYR A 61 -10.83 8.58 30.55
N GLN A 62 -10.98 7.79 31.60
CA GLN A 62 -12.12 7.86 32.52
C GLN A 62 -11.72 8.76 33.69
N LYS A 63 -12.60 9.68 34.07
CA LYS A 63 -12.38 10.61 35.19
C LYS A 63 -13.00 10.04 36.46
N THR A 64 -12.17 9.74 37.43
CA THR A 64 -12.59 9.41 38.80
C THR A 64 -12.22 10.60 39.70
N GLU A 65 -12.93 10.83 40.77
CA GLU A 65 -12.97 12.06 41.59
C GLU A 65 -11.73 12.96 41.62
N ASN A 66 -10.51 12.42 41.37
CA ASN A 66 -9.28 13.22 41.35
C ASN A 66 -8.19 12.69 40.39
N ARG A 67 -8.50 11.76 39.49
CA ARG A 67 -7.51 11.15 38.55
C ARG A 67 -8.11 10.82 37.19
N MET A 68 -7.32 11.02 36.16
CA MET A 68 -7.58 10.54 34.80
C MET A 68 -6.96 9.14 34.67
N ILE A 69 -7.79 8.12 34.45
CA ILE A 69 -7.36 6.73 34.28
C ILE A 69 -7.45 6.39 32.80
N PRO A 70 -6.35 5.90 32.17
CA PRO A 70 -6.39 5.49 30.77
C PRO A 70 -7.40 4.36 30.59
N ALA A 71 -8.39 4.55 29.70
CA ALA A 71 -9.49 3.61 29.54
C ALA A 71 -9.53 2.91 28.18
N ILE A 72 -9.19 3.62 27.09
CA ILE A 72 -9.28 3.11 25.72
C ILE A 72 -8.13 3.64 24.88
N ILE A 73 -7.51 2.79 24.04
CA ILE A 73 -6.63 3.23 22.94
C ILE A 73 -7.46 3.29 21.67
N ILE A 74 -7.49 4.44 21.02
CA ILE A 74 -8.27 4.68 19.82
C ILE A 74 -7.65 3.94 18.63
N GLN A 75 -8.42 3.04 18.02
CA GLN A 75 -8.03 2.32 16.83
C GLN A 75 -8.67 2.89 15.56
N PHE A 76 -9.88 3.45 15.66
CA PHE A 76 -10.63 3.99 14.52
C PHE A 76 -11.28 5.32 14.90
N ILE A 77 -11.29 6.26 13.93
CA ILE A 77 -11.85 7.58 14.10
C ILE A 77 -12.77 7.90 12.92
N SER A 78 -13.94 8.43 13.23
CA SER A 78 -14.85 9.07 12.28
C SER A 78 -15.11 10.53 12.71
N THR A 79 -15.84 11.30 11.93
CA THR A 79 -16.12 12.72 12.22
C THR A 79 -16.79 13.01 13.56
N LYS A 80 -17.51 12.04 14.13
CA LYS A 80 -18.26 12.18 15.40
C LYS A 80 -18.09 11.02 16.37
N SER A 81 -17.29 10.00 16.04
CA SER A 81 -17.12 8.84 16.92
C SER A 81 -15.74 8.22 16.78
N VAL A 82 -15.29 7.59 17.84
CA VAL A 82 -14.08 6.80 17.86
C VAL A 82 -14.39 5.39 18.36
N ALA A 83 -13.58 4.41 17.95
CA ALA A 83 -13.63 3.07 18.48
C ALA A 83 -12.22 2.65 18.89
N GLY A 84 -12.10 1.96 20.02
CA GLY A 84 -10.80 1.52 20.53
C GLY A 84 -10.91 0.37 21.51
N GLU A 85 -9.77 -0.20 21.82
CA GLU A 85 -9.61 -1.31 22.74
C GLU A 85 -9.41 -0.82 24.19
N THR A 86 -10.02 -1.51 25.15
CA THR A 86 -9.88 -1.16 26.57
C THR A 86 -8.47 -1.43 27.09
N ILE A 87 -7.97 -0.54 27.92
CA ILE A 87 -6.69 -0.68 28.61
C ILE A 87 -6.94 -1.29 29.99
N GLY A 88 -6.43 -2.51 30.24
CA GLY A 88 -6.61 -3.21 31.51
C GLY A 88 -8.04 -3.69 31.79
N ASP A 89 -8.36 -4.02 33.05
CA ASP A 89 -9.64 -4.57 33.48
C ASP A 89 -10.68 -3.48 33.84
N ILE A 90 -10.80 -2.44 33.04
CA ILE A 90 -11.78 -1.37 33.28
C ILE A 90 -13.14 -1.81 32.73
N ASP A 91 -14.14 -1.88 33.60
CA ASP A 91 -15.52 -2.17 33.23
C ASP A 91 -16.26 -0.91 32.80
N LEU A 92 -16.17 -0.57 31.51
CA LEU A 92 -16.90 0.55 30.91
C LEU A 92 -18.32 0.13 30.56
N LYS A 93 -19.29 0.99 30.88
CA LYS A 93 -20.70 0.80 30.56
C LYS A 93 -21.15 1.80 29.47
N VAL A 94 -22.23 1.46 28.78
CA VAL A 94 -22.90 2.39 27.87
C VAL A 94 -23.34 3.61 28.69
N ASP A 95 -23.22 4.80 28.13
CA ASP A 95 -23.42 6.13 28.73
C ASP A 95 -22.28 6.64 29.64
N ASP A 96 -21.22 5.86 29.86
CA ASP A 96 -20.02 6.39 30.56
C ASP A 96 -19.37 7.52 29.76
N LYS A 97 -18.87 8.52 30.49
CA LYS A 97 -18.14 9.64 29.88
C LYS A 97 -16.66 9.37 29.83
N LEU A 98 -16.08 9.52 28.66
CA LEU A 98 -14.65 9.42 28.43
C LEU A 98 -14.10 10.75 27.89
N TYR A 99 -12.85 11.02 28.20
CA TYR A 99 -12.19 12.28 27.91
C TYR A 99 -10.98 12.06 27.00
N ALA A 100 -10.94 12.83 25.91
CA ALA A 100 -9.75 12.93 25.06
C ALA A 100 -8.98 14.20 25.43
N ILE A 101 -7.66 14.09 25.56
CA ILE A 101 -6.78 15.26 25.73
C ILE A 101 -6.24 15.63 24.36
N VAL A 102 -6.65 16.77 23.85
CA VAL A 102 -6.25 17.28 22.54
C VAL A 102 -5.31 18.47 22.74
N GLU A 103 -4.17 18.47 22.06
CA GLU A 103 -3.26 19.60 22.05
C GLU A 103 -3.70 20.60 20.99
N LYS A 104 -4.00 21.83 21.39
CA LYS A 104 -4.37 22.91 20.50
C LYS A 104 -3.25 23.94 20.48
N GLU A 105 -2.74 24.23 19.29
CA GLU A 105 -1.97 25.46 19.09
C GLU A 105 -2.89 26.67 19.27
N ILE A 106 -2.41 27.69 19.96
CA ILE A 106 -3.15 28.94 20.18
C ILE A 106 -3.09 29.75 18.88
N PRO A 107 -4.19 29.90 18.13
CA PRO A 107 -4.23 30.81 17.00
C PRO A 107 -4.89 32.13 17.44
N GLU A 108 -4.29 33.24 17.11
CA GLU A 108 -5.05 34.47 16.93
C GLU A 108 -6.09 34.26 15.82
N SER A 109 -7.33 34.58 16.19
CA SER A 109 -8.58 34.47 15.43
C SER A 109 -8.49 34.46 13.90
N VAL A 110 -9.15 33.51 13.21
CA VAL A 110 -10.20 33.71 12.19
C VAL A 110 -10.67 32.37 11.59
N SER A 111 -11.98 32.14 11.62
CA SER A 111 -12.92 31.37 10.78
C SER A 111 -12.60 29.96 10.25
N GLU A 112 -13.55 29.07 10.54
CA GLU A 112 -13.76 27.75 9.97
C GLU A 112 -13.73 27.71 8.45
N GLU A 113 -12.94 26.77 7.85
CA GLU A 113 -13.35 26.09 6.62
C GLU A 113 -12.56 24.80 6.35
N SER A 114 -13.33 23.76 6.21
CA SER A 114 -13.25 22.63 5.30
C SER A 114 -11.91 21.87 5.13
N LYS A 115 -11.86 20.70 5.76
CA LYS A 115 -10.92 19.62 5.41
C LYS A 115 -11.24 19.04 4.03
N ALA A 116 -10.44 19.38 3.03
CA ALA A 116 -10.40 18.64 1.78
C ALA A 116 -9.56 17.35 1.92
N PRO A 117 -10.01 16.22 1.40
CA PRO A 117 -9.19 15.01 1.36
C PRO A 117 -8.02 15.22 0.42
N ILE A 118 -6.83 14.92 0.90
CA ILE A 118 -5.59 14.93 0.12
C ILE A 118 -5.76 13.95 -1.05
N PRO A 119 -5.60 14.36 -2.31
CA PRO A 119 -5.55 13.42 -3.41
C PRO A 119 -4.29 12.58 -3.22
N VAL A 120 -4.48 11.31 -2.94
CA VAL A 120 -3.43 10.32 -3.12
C VAL A 120 -3.03 10.41 -4.58
N ALA A 121 -1.84 10.92 -4.84
CA ALA A 121 -1.22 10.81 -6.14
C ALA A 121 -1.19 9.32 -6.47
N ALA A 122 -2.07 8.90 -7.35
CA ALA A 122 -2.00 7.60 -7.99
C ALA A 122 -0.79 7.59 -8.93
N GLY A 123 0.39 7.53 -8.33
CA GLY A 123 1.55 6.90 -8.89
C GLY A 123 1.28 5.41 -8.80
N SER A 124 0.43 4.90 -9.66
CA SER A 124 0.46 3.50 -10.01
C SER A 124 1.77 3.26 -10.74
N GLU A 125 2.85 3.05 -10.02
CA GLU A 125 3.77 2.05 -10.46
C GLU A 125 2.89 0.79 -10.57
N GLU A 126 2.45 0.49 -11.79
CA GLU A 126 2.11 -0.88 -12.15
C GLU A 126 3.38 -1.65 -11.76
N GLY A 127 3.35 -2.24 -10.57
CA GLY A 127 4.21 -3.34 -10.27
C GLY A 127 3.92 -4.33 -11.39
N THR A 128 4.71 -4.27 -12.43
CA THR A 128 4.87 -5.40 -13.32
C THR A 128 5.22 -6.51 -12.36
N VAL A 129 4.23 -7.33 -12.04
CA VAL A 129 4.50 -8.66 -11.52
C VAL A 129 5.43 -9.24 -12.59
N SER A 130 6.72 -9.20 -12.30
CA SER A 130 7.72 -9.88 -13.08
C SER A 130 7.40 -11.35 -12.90
N THR A 131 6.51 -11.84 -13.73
CA THR A 131 6.34 -13.26 -13.97
C THR A 131 7.56 -13.67 -14.77
N GLU A 132 8.70 -13.78 -14.10
CA GLU A 132 9.79 -14.54 -14.67
C GLU A 132 9.25 -15.95 -14.96
N PRO A 133 9.39 -16.46 -16.19
CA PRO A 133 9.01 -17.83 -16.49
C PRO A 133 9.74 -18.73 -15.51
N PHE A 134 9.03 -19.71 -14.99
CA PHE A 134 9.57 -20.70 -14.05
C PHE A 134 10.68 -21.48 -14.75
N SER A 135 11.87 -20.89 -14.79
CA SER A 135 13.10 -21.61 -15.11
C SER A 135 13.23 -22.67 -14.02
N ARG A 136 13.27 -23.96 -14.38
CA ARG A 136 13.60 -25.09 -13.49
C ARG A 136 14.68 -24.61 -12.55
N ARG A 137 14.38 -24.52 -11.26
CA ARG A 137 15.29 -23.96 -10.24
C ARG A 137 16.63 -24.67 -10.36
N LYS A 138 17.64 -23.95 -10.77
CA LYS A 138 19.02 -24.46 -10.71
C LYS A 138 19.37 -24.58 -9.23
N ILE A 139 19.41 -25.80 -8.73
CA ILE A 139 19.65 -26.11 -7.31
C ILE A 139 21.05 -25.67 -6.86
N ASN A 140 21.96 -25.37 -7.77
CA ASN A 140 23.38 -25.17 -7.49
C ASN A 140 23.86 -23.71 -7.46
N GLU A 141 23.00 -22.72 -7.63
CA GLU A 141 23.42 -21.33 -7.50
C GLU A 141 23.26 -20.85 -6.06
N SER A 142 24.36 -20.87 -5.29
CA SER A 142 24.43 -20.18 -4.02
C SER A 142 24.66 -18.68 -4.23
N GLY A 143 23.98 -17.84 -3.50
CA GLY A 143 24.18 -16.40 -3.61
C GLY A 143 23.44 -15.64 -2.53
N ILE A 144 24.02 -14.51 -2.16
CA ILE A 144 23.40 -13.55 -1.25
C ILE A 144 23.12 -12.29 -2.08
N SER A 145 21.90 -11.83 -2.05
CA SER A 145 21.49 -10.56 -2.64
C SER A 145 20.63 -9.81 -1.64
N GLY A 146 20.78 -8.50 -1.61
CA GLY A 146 20.01 -7.69 -0.70
C GLY A 146 19.84 -6.26 -1.17
N LYS A 147 18.92 -5.58 -0.52
CA LYS A 147 18.64 -4.15 -0.69
C LYS A 147 18.48 -3.52 0.67
N PHE A 148 19.18 -2.41 0.89
CA PHE A 148 18.91 -1.53 2.02
C PHE A 148 18.57 -0.16 1.47
N SER A 149 17.50 0.47 1.96
CA SER A 149 17.15 1.84 1.59
C SER A 149 16.74 2.67 2.79
N VAL A 150 17.10 3.94 2.75
CA VAL A 150 16.71 4.98 3.70
C VAL A 150 15.96 6.05 2.92
N GLN A 151 14.73 6.30 3.32
CA GLN A 151 13.87 7.30 2.72
C GLN A 151 13.50 8.36 3.75
N SER A 152 13.56 9.63 3.36
CA SER A 152 13.03 10.74 4.13
C SER A 152 11.99 11.47 3.28
N TYR A 153 10.84 11.70 3.86
CA TYR A 153 9.76 12.46 3.26
C TYR A 153 9.41 13.62 4.18
N SER A 154 9.58 14.85 3.69
CA SER A 154 9.31 16.07 4.44
C SER A 154 8.25 16.91 3.73
N ASN A 155 7.25 17.36 4.46
CA ASN A 155 6.32 18.40 4.03
C ASN A 155 6.63 19.68 4.80
N ILE A 156 6.65 20.79 4.09
CA ILE A 156 6.85 22.13 4.62
C ILE A 156 5.68 22.98 4.12
N SER A 157 5.01 23.72 4.98
CA SER A 157 3.86 24.54 4.58
C SER A 157 3.88 25.90 5.29
N ASN A 158 3.53 26.95 4.57
CA ASN A 158 3.29 28.26 5.19
C ASN A 158 1.84 28.41 5.67
N SER A 159 1.03 27.38 5.51
CA SER A 159 -0.37 27.38 5.98
C SER A 159 -0.42 27.13 7.47
N PRO A 160 -1.14 27.93 8.25
CA PRO A 160 -1.31 27.71 9.68
C PRO A 160 -2.11 26.41 10.01
N TYR A 161 -2.72 25.80 9.00
CA TYR A 161 -3.52 24.58 9.14
C TYR A 161 -2.72 23.29 8.92
N PHE A 162 -1.49 23.37 8.43
CA PHE A 162 -0.64 22.22 8.13
C PHE A 162 0.71 22.37 8.82
N ALA A 163 0.92 21.59 9.87
CA ALA A 163 2.22 21.51 10.50
C ALA A 163 3.24 20.81 9.59
N ASP A 164 4.45 21.30 9.63
CA ASP A 164 5.59 20.64 8.99
C ASP A 164 5.72 19.23 9.55
N ASN A 165 5.96 18.27 8.69
CA ASN A 165 6.19 16.92 9.14
C ASN A 165 7.30 16.24 8.33
N GLN A 166 8.02 15.37 9.01
CA GLN A 166 9.06 14.57 8.41
C GLN A 166 8.86 13.11 8.80
N ARG A 167 8.87 12.23 7.79
CA ARG A 167 8.79 10.78 7.96
C ARG A 167 10.08 10.15 7.49
N TRP A 168 10.55 9.19 8.27
CA TRP A 168 11.68 8.34 7.93
C TRP A 168 11.21 6.92 7.71
N ARG A 169 11.76 6.28 6.70
CA ARG A 169 11.51 4.87 6.40
C ARG A 169 12.82 4.19 6.06
N TYR A 170 13.10 3.13 6.77
CA TYR A 170 14.19 2.21 6.50
C TYR A 170 13.60 0.93 5.95
N SER A 171 14.17 0.40 4.88
CA SER A 171 13.71 -0.86 4.29
C SER A 171 14.92 -1.77 4.12
N PHE A 172 14.77 -3.00 4.54
CA PHE A 172 15.77 -4.04 4.41
C PHE A 172 15.15 -5.26 3.73
N ALA A 173 15.82 -5.78 2.71
CA ALA A 173 15.46 -7.01 2.04
C ALA A 173 16.72 -7.86 1.84
N LEU A 174 16.64 -9.13 2.17
CA LEU A 174 17.72 -10.10 2.03
C LEU A 174 17.20 -11.40 1.40
N LYS A 175 17.93 -11.93 0.44
CA LYS A 175 17.70 -13.27 -0.10
C LYS A 175 19.02 -14.00 -0.11
N ALA A 176 19.15 -15.02 0.73
CA ALA A 176 20.29 -15.92 0.77
C ALA A 176 19.84 -17.27 0.19
N LYS A 177 20.32 -17.61 -1.00
CA LYS A 177 19.99 -18.87 -1.69
C LYS A 177 21.07 -19.91 -1.38
N ASN A 178 20.65 -21.15 -1.11
CA ASN A 178 21.53 -22.31 -0.93
C ASN A 178 22.71 -22.03 0.02
N ILE A 179 22.38 -21.61 1.24
CA ILE A 179 23.32 -21.16 2.27
C ILE A 179 24.39 -22.25 2.52
N GLY A 180 25.67 -21.87 2.34
CA GLY A 180 26.80 -22.80 2.52
C GLY A 180 26.79 -23.99 1.56
N GLY A 181 26.18 -23.87 0.38
CA GLY A 181 26.03 -24.97 -0.58
C GLY A 181 24.94 -25.98 -0.20
N SER A 182 24.18 -25.71 0.85
CA SER A 182 23.06 -26.54 1.28
C SER A 182 21.80 -26.28 0.45
N ARG A 183 20.74 -27.02 0.73
CA ARG A 183 19.40 -26.83 0.13
C ARG A 183 18.55 -25.80 0.89
N LEU A 184 19.15 -25.13 1.88
CA LEU A 184 18.48 -24.15 2.72
C LEU A 184 18.66 -22.75 2.14
N SER A 185 17.58 -22.00 2.06
CA SER A 185 17.54 -20.59 1.66
C SER A 185 16.79 -19.78 2.70
N PHE A 186 17.09 -18.49 2.76
CA PHE A 186 16.43 -17.55 3.66
C PHE A 186 15.99 -16.32 2.89
N SER A 187 14.81 -15.81 3.19
CA SER A 187 14.32 -14.53 2.69
C SER A 187 13.83 -13.66 3.83
N ASP A 188 14.08 -12.36 3.70
CA ASP A 188 13.61 -11.34 4.62
C ASP A 188 13.22 -10.08 3.86
N TYR A 189 12.12 -9.45 4.30
CA TYR A 189 11.76 -8.10 3.93
C TYR A 189 11.05 -7.42 5.08
N MET A 190 11.69 -6.37 5.60
CA MET A 190 11.14 -5.58 6.69
C MET A 190 11.27 -4.08 6.44
N THR A 191 10.41 -3.31 7.06
CA THR A 191 10.48 -1.85 7.05
C THR A 191 10.33 -1.31 8.46
N PHE A 192 11.09 -0.26 8.76
CA PHE A 192 10.93 0.52 9.98
C PHE A 192 10.59 1.95 9.58
N ALA A 193 9.49 2.48 10.06
CA ALA A 193 9.02 3.81 9.68
C ALA A 193 8.52 4.57 10.90
N TYR A 194 8.85 5.88 10.96
CA TYR A 194 8.37 6.77 12.01
C TYR A 194 8.27 8.21 11.50
N ARG A 195 7.52 9.02 12.25
CA ARG A 195 7.52 10.47 12.11
C ARG A 195 8.52 11.07 13.11
N ALA A 196 9.26 12.10 12.68
CA ALA A 196 10.30 12.71 13.49
C ALA A 196 9.75 13.32 14.80
N ASP A 197 8.54 13.88 14.74
CA ASP A 197 7.82 14.47 15.88
C ASP A 197 7.29 13.41 16.88
N GLN A 198 7.23 12.12 16.49
CA GLN A 198 6.69 11.03 17.30
C GLN A 198 7.75 10.03 17.77
N TRP A 199 9.02 10.41 17.72
CA TRP A 199 10.13 9.52 18.11
C TRP A 199 10.00 8.98 19.54
N SER A 200 9.58 9.81 20.49
CA SER A 200 9.40 9.43 21.89
C SER A 200 8.32 8.37 22.11
N GLY A 201 7.37 8.26 21.20
CA GLY A 201 6.29 7.27 21.25
C GLY A 201 6.66 5.89 20.70
N ILE A 202 7.80 5.75 20.02
CA ILE A 202 8.21 4.49 19.38
C ILE A 202 8.39 3.33 20.38
N PRO A 203 9.01 3.49 21.56
CA PRO A 203 9.16 2.38 22.49
C PRO A 203 7.82 1.74 22.87
N ASN A 204 6.76 2.54 22.99
CA ASN A 204 5.42 2.07 23.35
C ASN A 204 4.63 1.50 22.15
N ASN A 205 5.06 1.80 20.92
CA ASN A 205 4.38 1.41 19.68
C ASN A 205 5.35 0.77 18.66
N PHE A 206 6.37 0.08 19.13
CA PHE A 206 7.43 -0.48 18.28
C PHE A 206 6.89 -1.38 17.16
N GLY A 207 5.89 -2.22 17.44
CA GLY A 207 5.25 -3.10 16.46
C GLY A 207 4.56 -2.35 15.31
N ARG A 208 4.12 -1.10 15.53
CA ARG A 208 3.55 -0.27 14.45
C ARG A 208 4.62 0.35 13.56
N SER A 209 5.80 0.62 14.12
CA SER A 209 6.94 1.19 13.41
C SER A 209 7.70 0.14 12.62
N LEU A 210 7.91 -1.05 13.19
CA LEU A 210 8.56 -2.19 12.53
C LEU A 210 7.51 -3.10 11.88
N ARG A 211 7.57 -3.24 10.57
CA ARG A 211 6.70 -4.13 9.80
C ARG A 211 7.53 -5.19 9.10
N VAL A 212 7.26 -6.44 9.41
CA VAL A 212 7.89 -7.59 8.76
C VAL A 212 6.90 -8.14 7.72
N TYR A 213 7.28 -8.15 6.46
CA TYR A 213 6.45 -8.61 5.34
C TYR A 213 6.81 -10.03 4.89
N ASP A 214 8.09 -10.37 4.94
CA ASP A 214 8.63 -11.69 4.65
C ASP A 214 9.73 -11.99 5.68
N PHE A 215 9.74 -13.19 6.21
CA PHE A 215 10.77 -13.69 7.11
C PHE A 215 10.66 -15.20 7.14
N ALA A 216 11.31 -15.87 6.20
CA ALA A 216 11.08 -17.28 5.97
C ALA A 216 12.36 -18.06 5.61
N LEU A 217 12.39 -19.28 6.08
CA LEU A 217 13.32 -20.31 5.64
C LEU A 217 12.66 -21.15 4.54
N ASN A 218 13.40 -21.44 3.49
CA ASN A 218 12.98 -22.35 2.44
C ASN A 218 13.96 -23.51 2.34
N TYR A 219 13.43 -24.73 2.39
CA TYR A 219 14.19 -25.94 2.16
C TYR A 219 13.73 -26.64 0.89
N ASN A 220 14.65 -26.81 -0.08
CA ASN A 220 14.38 -27.50 -1.35
C ASN A 220 14.78 -28.97 -1.22
N PHE A 221 13.81 -29.88 -1.10
CA PHE A 221 14.07 -31.33 -1.09
C PHE A 221 14.67 -31.78 -2.42
N ASN A 222 14.13 -31.25 -3.52
CA ASN A 222 14.59 -31.44 -4.90
C ASN A 222 14.18 -30.20 -5.74
N SER A 223 14.37 -30.25 -7.06
CA SER A 223 14.02 -29.17 -8.00
C SER A 223 12.52 -28.79 -7.99
N ASN A 224 11.67 -29.73 -7.60
CA ASN A 224 10.23 -29.61 -7.73
C ASN A 224 9.51 -29.54 -6.37
N THR A 225 10.20 -29.89 -5.28
CA THR A 225 9.58 -29.98 -3.95
C THR A 225 10.27 -29.04 -2.97
N SER A 226 9.52 -28.16 -2.35
CA SER A 226 10.00 -27.18 -1.39
C SER A 226 9.09 -27.03 -0.18
N LEU A 227 9.69 -26.65 0.94
CA LEU A 227 9.01 -26.33 2.20
C LEU A 227 9.45 -24.94 2.64
N TRP A 228 8.49 -24.09 2.97
CA TRP A 228 8.70 -22.79 3.58
C TRP A 228 8.24 -22.82 5.03
N LEU A 229 9.04 -22.21 5.91
CA LEU A 229 8.73 -22.03 7.32
C LEU A 229 8.92 -20.58 7.70
N GLY A 230 7.91 -19.96 8.29
CA GLY A 230 7.92 -18.56 8.72
C GLY A 230 6.90 -17.71 7.99
N ARG A 231 7.11 -16.39 7.97
CA ARG A 231 6.25 -15.46 7.25
C ARG A 231 6.60 -15.44 5.77
N HIS A 232 5.68 -15.91 4.95
CA HIS A 232 5.92 -15.97 3.51
C HIS A 232 4.67 -15.66 2.70
N LEU A 233 4.85 -14.91 1.59
CA LEU A 233 3.82 -14.65 0.60
C LEU A 233 3.94 -15.66 -0.53
N ASN A 234 2.90 -16.46 -0.76
CA ASN A 234 2.90 -17.41 -1.84
C ASN A 234 2.70 -16.73 -3.20
N SER A 235 3.70 -16.79 -4.06
CA SER A 235 3.68 -16.14 -5.38
C SER A 235 2.66 -16.72 -6.37
N LYS A 236 2.18 -17.95 -6.15
CA LYS A 236 1.20 -18.62 -7.01
C LYS A 236 -0.25 -18.28 -6.65
N ILE A 237 -0.46 -17.68 -5.48
CA ILE A 237 -1.78 -17.30 -4.97
C ILE A 237 -1.72 -15.85 -4.53
N SER A 238 -1.88 -14.93 -5.46
CA SER A 238 -1.65 -13.51 -5.23
C SER A 238 -2.66 -12.83 -4.29
N ASN A 239 -3.82 -13.44 -4.04
CA ASN A 239 -4.88 -12.86 -3.22
C ASN A 239 -4.82 -13.21 -1.73
N ILE A 240 -4.02 -14.21 -1.34
CA ILE A 240 -3.76 -14.44 0.08
C ILE A 240 -2.66 -13.51 0.57
N SER A 241 -2.81 -13.03 1.80
CA SER A 241 -1.75 -12.28 2.46
C SER A 241 -0.58 -13.20 2.83
N SER A 242 0.49 -12.63 3.36
CA SER A 242 1.54 -13.44 3.99
C SER A 242 0.97 -14.26 5.15
N ILE A 243 1.50 -15.46 5.34
CA ILE A 243 1.11 -16.39 6.39
C ILE A 243 2.33 -16.73 7.23
N ASP A 244 2.18 -16.66 8.56
CA ASP A 244 3.16 -17.08 9.55
C ASP A 244 2.97 -18.57 9.81
N GLY A 245 3.66 -19.44 9.08
CA GLY A 245 3.40 -20.87 9.18
C GLY A 245 4.23 -21.72 8.23
N LEU A 246 3.60 -22.75 7.71
CA LEU A 246 4.18 -23.73 6.79
C LEU A 246 3.53 -23.63 5.41
N GLN A 247 4.35 -23.70 4.37
CA GLN A 247 3.90 -23.85 3.00
C GLN A 247 4.72 -24.94 2.34
N PHE A 248 4.06 -26.01 1.93
CA PHE A 248 4.65 -27.13 1.21
C PHE A 248 4.17 -27.12 -0.23
N GLU A 249 5.06 -27.29 -1.18
CA GLU A 249 4.75 -27.37 -2.59
C GLU A 249 5.53 -28.50 -3.24
N THR A 250 4.88 -29.26 -4.11
CA THR A 250 5.51 -30.28 -4.94
C THR A 250 4.98 -30.24 -6.36
N GLY A 251 5.87 -30.47 -7.34
CA GLY A 251 5.55 -30.52 -8.77
C GLY A 251 5.76 -31.91 -9.36
N ILE A 252 4.86 -32.32 -10.28
CA ILE A 252 4.93 -33.56 -11.04
C ILE A 252 4.70 -33.21 -12.51
N GLY A 253 5.76 -33.23 -13.32
CA GLY A 253 5.71 -32.75 -14.70
C GLY A 253 5.39 -31.26 -14.74
N GLU A 254 4.36 -30.91 -15.50
CA GLU A 254 3.87 -29.54 -15.64
C GLU A 254 2.85 -29.15 -14.53
N ASN A 255 2.43 -30.13 -13.71
CA ASN A 255 1.48 -29.88 -12.64
C ASN A 255 2.19 -29.62 -11.31
N TYR A 256 1.59 -28.82 -10.45
CA TYR A 256 2.03 -28.61 -9.07
C TYR A 256 0.84 -28.61 -8.11
N THR A 257 1.13 -28.94 -6.88
CA THR A 257 0.18 -28.85 -5.77
C THR A 257 0.89 -28.37 -4.53
N GLY A 258 0.15 -27.71 -3.65
CA GLY A 258 0.71 -27.25 -2.39
C GLY A 258 -0.34 -27.09 -1.30
N ILE A 259 0.16 -27.06 -0.09
CA ILE A 259 -0.62 -26.87 1.14
C ILE A 259 -0.01 -25.69 1.88
N VAL A 260 -0.89 -24.86 2.43
CA VAL A 260 -0.52 -23.71 3.25
C VAL A 260 -1.28 -23.80 4.57
N ALA A 261 -0.60 -23.59 5.69
CA ALA A 261 -1.24 -23.55 7.01
C ALA A 261 -0.45 -22.64 7.95
N GLY A 262 -1.13 -21.73 8.61
CA GLY A 262 -0.50 -20.84 9.58
C GLY A 262 -1.40 -19.70 10.05
N SER A 263 -0.81 -18.79 10.80
CA SER A 263 -1.46 -17.61 11.32
C SER A 263 -1.39 -16.47 10.29
N ARG A 264 -2.49 -15.76 10.15
CA ARG A 264 -2.51 -14.52 9.37
C ARG A 264 -2.10 -13.34 10.25
N PRO A 265 -1.10 -12.54 9.83
CA PRO A 265 -0.72 -11.34 10.58
C PRO A 265 -1.87 -10.36 10.76
N ASN A 266 -1.84 -9.58 11.82
CA ASN A 266 -2.80 -8.49 12.03
C ASN A 266 -2.77 -7.48 10.87
N PHE A 267 -3.92 -6.96 10.48
CA PHE A 267 -4.04 -5.98 9.40
C PHE A 267 -3.37 -4.63 9.71
N THR A 268 -3.30 -4.25 10.99
CA THR A 268 -2.86 -2.90 11.39
C THR A 268 -1.35 -2.77 11.52
N ASP A 269 -0.71 -3.75 12.15
CA ASP A 269 0.70 -3.69 12.53
C ASP A 269 1.54 -4.84 11.97
N LEU A 270 0.91 -5.80 11.28
CA LEU A 270 1.50 -7.06 10.85
C LEU A 270 2.05 -7.90 12.02
N GLY A 271 1.56 -7.67 13.23
CA GLY A 271 1.88 -8.48 14.40
C GLY A 271 1.41 -9.93 14.25
N PHE A 272 2.08 -10.83 14.95
CA PHE A 272 1.71 -12.24 14.98
C PHE A 272 0.37 -12.44 15.71
N ASN A 273 -0.55 -13.21 15.12
CA ASN A 273 -1.89 -13.40 15.66
C ASN A 273 -2.39 -14.84 15.51
N LEU A 274 -2.19 -15.65 16.53
CA LEU A 274 -2.62 -17.05 16.55
C LEU A 274 -4.14 -17.25 16.44
N LYS A 275 -4.95 -16.24 16.73
CA LYS A 275 -6.41 -16.34 16.62
C LYS A 275 -6.86 -16.41 15.17
N LEU A 276 -6.15 -15.69 14.27
CA LEU A 276 -6.42 -15.69 12.83
C LEU A 276 -5.63 -16.82 12.17
N PHE A 277 -6.20 -18.00 12.08
CA PHE A 277 -5.57 -19.14 11.45
C PHE A 277 -6.16 -19.38 10.05
N GLU A 278 -5.28 -19.48 9.06
CA GLU A 278 -5.63 -19.68 7.66
C GLU A 278 -4.95 -20.94 7.12
N TYR A 279 -5.71 -21.78 6.44
CA TYR A 279 -5.20 -22.99 5.82
C TYR A 279 -5.90 -23.24 4.49
N GLY A 280 -5.20 -23.91 3.61
CA GLY A 280 -5.73 -24.22 2.29
C GLY A 280 -4.83 -25.11 1.45
N ILE A 281 -5.36 -25.50 0.33
CA ILE A 281 -4.71 -26.32 -0.69
C ILE A 281 -4.82 -25.62 -2.03
N TYR A 282 -3.81 -25.75 -2.85
CA TYR A 282 -3.84 -25.30 -4.23
C TYR A 282 -3.26 -26.34 -5.18
N ILE A 283 -3.76 -26.30 -6.41
CA ILE A 283 -3.28 -27.07 -7.53
C ILE A 283 -3.07 -26.13 -8.72
N GLY A 284 -2.16 -26.46 -9.58
CA GLY A 284 -1.97 -25.69 -10.79
C GLY A 284 -1.19 -26.43 -11.85
N ARG A 285 -1.09 -25.77 -13.00
CA ARG A 285 -0.36 -26.26 -14.15
C ARG A 285 0.38 -25.12 -14.82
N GLU A 286 1.63 -25.36 -15.14
CA GLU A 286 2.53 -24.48 -15.85
C GLU A 286 2.97 -25.11 -17.16
N ASP A 287 2.60 -24.49 -18.29
CA ASP A 287 3.06 -24.91 -19.62
C ASP A 287 4.01 -23.83 -20.16
N SER A 288 5.22 -24.21 -20.50
CA SER A 288 6.23 -23.31 -21.09
C SER A 288 6.62 -23.81 -22.47
N LEU A 289 6.38 -22.99 -23.49
CA LEU A 289 6.73 -23.24 -24.87
C LEU A 289 7.71 -22.16 -25.36
N SER A 290 8.33 -22.36 -26.49
CA SER A 290 9.20 -21.34 -27.10
C SER A 290 8.50 -20.01 -27.41
N THR A 291 7.18 -20.02 -27.54
CA THR A 291 6.34 -18.86 -27.85
C THR A 291 5.87 -18.10 -26.61
N GLY A 292 5.96 -18.69 -25.42
CA GLY A 292 5.48 -18.10 -24.19
C GLY A 292 5.18 -19.12 -23.10
N TYR A 293 4.41 -18.69 -22.12
CA TYR A 293 4.01 -19.54 -20.99
C TYR A 293 2.52 -19.42 -20.70
N MET A 294 1.97 -20.44 -20.06
CA MET A 294 0.62 -20.44 -19.48
C MET A 294 0.69 -21.00 -18.06
N ASN A 295 0.04 -20.33 -17.13
CA ASN A 295 -0.08 -20.79 -15.75
C ASN A 295 -1.55 -20.73 -15.32
N ASN A 296 -2.04 -21.82 -14.75
CA ASN A 296 -3.36 -21.93 -14.14
C ASN A 296 -3.18 -22.37 -12.68
N THR A 297 -3.78 -21.64 -11.76
CA THR A 297 -3.79 -21.98 -10.34
C THR A 297 -5.22 -21.96 -9.84
N MET A 298 -5.62 -23.00 -9.11
CA MET A 298 -6.88 -23.06 -8.37
C MET A 298 -6.58 -23.37 -6.91
N ALA A 299 -7.22 -22.67 -6.01
CA ALA A 299 -6.99 -22.81 -4.57
C ALA A 299 -8.30 -22.77 -3.79
N PHE A 300 -8.30 -23.47 -2.65
CA PHE A 300 -9.37 -23.44 -1.65
C PHE A 300 -8.75 -23.08 -0.32
N PHE A 301 -9.31 -22.08 0.35
CA PHE A 301 -8.85 -21.59 1.64
C PHE A 301 -9.99 -21.42 2.64
N GLU A 302 -9.67 -21.69 3.89
CA GLU A 302 -10.50 -21.34 5.03
C GLU A 302 -9.68 -20.54 6.04
N GLN A 303 -10.21 -19.40 6.46
CA GLN A 303 -9.72 -18.59 7.56
C GLN A 303 -10.64 -18.76 8.75
N THR A 304 -10.07 -18.93 9.94
CA THR A 304 -10.78 -18.98 11.22
C THR A 304 -10.32 -17.86 12.13
N ASN A 305 -11.19 -17.45 13.04
CA ASN A 305 -10.84 -16.59 14.18
C ASN A 305 -11.33 -17.28 15.46
N ASP A 306 -10.42 -17.54 16.41
CA ASP A 306 -10.68 -18.36 17.59
C ASP A 306 -11.40 -19.70 17.23
N PHE A 307 -10.86 -20.41 16.23
CA PHE A 307 -11.39 -21.69 15.69
C PHE A 307 -12.79 -21.62 15.08
N LYS A 308 -13.37 -20.44 14.89
CA LYS A 308 -14.65 -20.26 14.18
C LYS A 308 -14.37 -19.82 12.76
N THR A 309 -15.07 -20.39 11.79
CA THR A 309 -14.96 -19.97 10.38
C THR A 309 -15.26 -18.50 10.25
N ASP A 310 -14.27 -17.75 9.80
CA ASP A 310 -14.32 -16.31 9.55
C ASP A 310 -14.57 -16.04 8.06
N ARG A 311 -13.93 -16.84 7.20
CA ARG A 311 -14.07 -16.77 5.74
C ARG A 311 -13.73 -18.12 5.12
N ARG A 312 -14.40 -18.47 4.03
CA ARG A 312 -14.07 -19.63 3.19
C ARG A 312 -14.22 -19.22 1.74
N PHE A 313 -13.20 -19.49 0.92
CA PHE A 313 -13.21 -19.03 -0.46
C PHE A 313 -12.45 -19.94 -1.42
N LEU A 314 -12.87 -19.87 -2.68
CA LEU A 314 -12.15 -20.40 -3.84
C LEU A 314 -11.41 -19.26 -4.53
N TYR A 315 -10.23 -19.54 -5.00
CA TYR A 315 -9.41 -18.66 -5.81
C TYR A 315 -9.04 -19.36 -7.13
N PHE A 316 -9.08 -18.61 -8.22
CA PHE A 316 -8.58 -19.06 -9.52
C PHE A 316 -7.78 -17.95 -10.18
N GLN A 317 -6.63 -18.34 -10.76
CA GLN A 317 -5.77 -17.44 -11.54
C GLN A 317 -5.39 -18.11 -12.85
N HIS A 318 -5.42 -17.34 -13.93
CA HIS A 318 -4.94 -17.72 -15.25
C HIS A 318 -4.02 -16.63 -15.79
N SER A 319 -2.84 -17.04 -16.29
CA SER A 319 -1.88 -16.17 -16.97
C SER A 319 -1.47 -16.86 -18.27
N ASN A 320 -1.49 -16.14 -19.38
CA ASN A 320 -1.22 -16.72 -20.70
C ASN A 320 -0.50 -15.72 -21.60
N SER A 321 0.64 -16.12 -22.13
CA SER A 321 1.41 -15.43 -23.16
C SER A 321 1.74 -16.31 -24.37
N LEU A 322 1.11 -17.50 -24.49
CA LEU A 322 1.30 -18.42 -25.62
C LEU A 322 0.72 -17.87 -26.93
N ILE A 323 -0.32 -17.04 -26.83
CA ILE A 323 -0.91 -16.39 -28.00
C ILE A 323 0.06 -15.29 -28.47
N PRO A 324 0.51 -15.31 -29.74
CA PRO A 324 1.46 -14.32 -30.23
C PRO A 324 1.02 -12.89 -29.97
N ASN A 325 1.95 -12.08 -29.48
CA ASN A 325 1.75 -10.65 -29.19
C ASN A 325 0.64 -10.35 -28.16
N THR A 326 0.16 -11.37 -27.42
CA THR A 326 -0.95 -11.24 -26.48
C THR A 326 -0.56 -11.71 -25.11
N ASN A 327 -0.88 -10.93 -24.07
CA ASN A 327 -0.78 -11.36 -22.68
C ASN A 327 -2.20 -11.27 -22.07
N ILE A 328 -2.63 -12.36 -21.47
CA ILE A 328 -3.93 -12.45 -20.79
C ILE A 328 -3.65 -12.75 -19.32
N PHE A 329 -4.36 -12.05 -18.44
CA PHE A 329 -4.36 -12.35 -17.02
C PHE A 329 -5.81 -12.30 -16.51
N LEU A 330 -6.19 -13.32 -15.74
CA LEU A 330 -7.48 -13.43 -15.08
C LEU A 330 -7.27 -13.88 -13.65
N SER A 331 -7.89 -13.23 -12.68
CA SER A 331 -7.99 -13.73 -11.31
C SER A 331 -9.40 -13.56 -10.79
N THR A 332 -9.89 -14.55 -10.07
CA THR A 332 -11.22 -14.51 -9.47
C THR A 332 -11.22 -15.13 -8.09
N GLU A 333 -12.07 -14.61 -7.24
CA GLU A 333 -12.27 -15.07 -5.87
C GLU A 333 -13.76 -15.18 -5.60
N VAL A 334 -14.17 -16.33 -5.08
CA VAL A 334 -15.57 -16.66 -4.77
C VAL A 334 -15.65 -17.08 -3.32
N ASP A 335 -16.30 -16.28 -2.49
CA ASP A 335 -16.61 -16.64 -1.12
C ASP A 335 -17.71 -17.70 -1.08
N MET A 336 -17.55 -18.68 -0.19
CA MET A 336 -18.46 -19.82 -0.02
C MET A 336 -19.14 -19.83 1.35
N TYR A 337 -18.88 -18.84 2.16
CA TYR A 337 -19.39 -18.74 3.53
C TYR A 337 -20.05 -17.41 3.77
N LYS A 338 -21.26 -17.45 4.35
CA LYS A 338 -22.01 -16.25 4.74
C LYS A 338 -22.67 -16.48 6.09
N GLN A 339 -22.65 -15.47 6.93
CA GLN A 339 -23.35 -15.46 8.20
C GLN A 339 -24.33 -14.29 8.23
N ILE A 340 -25.61 -14.55 8.40
CA ILE A 340 -26.68 -13.56 8.49
C ILE A 340 -27.37 -13.73 9.84
N SER A 341 -27.36 -12.69 10.68
CA SER A 341 -27.99 -12.74 12.02
C SER A 341 -27.60 -13.95 12.85
N GLY A 342 -26.31 -14.34 12.78
CA GLY A 342 -25.79 -15.51 13.50
C GLY A 342 -26.02 -16.86 12.81
N VAL A 343 -26.82 -16.93 11.75
CA VAL A 343 -27.09 -18.16 11.00
C VAL A 343 -26.02 -18.35 9.92
N LYS A 344 -25.31 -19.46 9.98
CA LYS A 344 -24.28 -19.86 9.02
C LYS A 344 -24.93 -20.45 7.77
N LYS A 345 -24.53 -19.97 6.59
CA LYS A 345 -24.99 -20.49 5.30
C LYS A 345 -23.80 -20.67 4.36
N ASN A 346 -23.86 -21.74 3.56
CA ASN A 346 -22.96 -21.90 2.42
C ASN A 346 -23.63 -21.24 1.22
N GLU A 347 -23.06 -20.12 0.75
CA GLU A 347 -23.57 -19.35 -0.38
C GLU A 347 -22.40 -18.89 -1.23
N PHE A 348 -22.45 -19.14 -2.54
CA PHE A 348 -21.43 -18.70 -3.47
C PHE A 348 -21.62 -17.23 -3.80
N GLN A 349 -20.60 -16.43 -3.54
CA GLN A 349 -20.60 -15.00 -3.82
C GLN A 349 -19.31 -14.60 -4.49
N LEU A 350 -19.41 -14.03 -5.70
CA LEU A 350 -18.25 -13.44 -6.37
C LEU A 350 -17.76 -12.22 -5.58
N THR A 351 -16.55 -12.30 -5.05
CA THR A 351 -15.94 -11.25 -4.22
C THR A 351 -14.97 -10.41 -5.03
N SER A 352 -14.19 -11.05 -5.91
CA SER A 352 -13.23 -10.35 -6.75
C SER A 352 -13.17 -11.01 -8.13
N LEU A 353 -13.15 -10.18 -9.16
CA LEU A 353 -12.85 -10.58 -10.54
C LEU A 353 -11.97 -9.49 -11.16
N PHE A 354 -10.80 -9.88 -11.61
CA PHE A 354 -9.93 -9.03 -12.41
C PHE A 354 -9.57 -9.77 -13.70
N ALA A 355 -9.75 -9.10 -14.82
CA ALA A 355 -9.36 -9.60 -16.14
C ALA A 355 -8.58 -8.52 -16.87
N SER A 356 -7.48 -8.87 -17.51
CA SER A 356 -6.73 -7.97 -18.37
C SER A 356 -6.22 -8.67 -19.61
N VAL A 357 -6.22 -7.93 -20.71
CA VAL A 357 -5.67 -8.36 -21.99
C VAL A 357 -4.78 -7.24 -22.52
N ARG A 358 -3.56 -7.59 -22.88
CA ARG A 358 -2.64 -6.72 -23.61
C ARG A 358 -2.34 -7.36 -24.96
N TYR A 359 -2.57 -6.60 -26.02
CA TYR A 359 -2.32 -7.02 -27.39
C TYR A 359 -1.41 -6.02 -28.10
N SER A 360 -0.29 -6.48 -28.62
CA SER A 360 0.73 -5.65 -29.28
C SER A 360 0.95 -6.17 -30.70
N PRO A 361 0.03 -5.88 -31.67
CA PRO A 361 0.10 -6.44 -33.02
C PRO A 361 1.38 -6.04 -33.77
N SER A 362 1.98 -4.94 -33.38
CA SER A 362 3.23 -4.44 -33.95
C SER A 362 4.05 -3.67 -32.93
N ARG A 363 5.28 -3.28 -33.27
CA ARG A 363 6.10 -2.36 -32.46
C ARG A 363 5.56 -0.93 -32.43
N ILE A 364 4.60 -0.61 -33.31
CA ILE A 364 4.01 0.73 -33.45
C ILE A 364 2.86 0.92 -32.47
N VAL A 365 2.04 -0.11 -32.21
CA VAL A 365 0.83 0.03 -31.41
C VAL A 365 0.67 -1.11 -30.43
N SER A 366 0.23 -0.77 -29.21
CA SER A 366 -0.23 -1.73 -28.21
C SER A 366 -1.52 -1.28 -27.58
N PHE A 367 -2.40 -2.23 -27.33
CA PHE A 367 -3.68 -2.06 -26.67
C PHE A 367 -3.63 -2.79 -25.32
N SER A 368 -4.14 -2.19 -24.28
CA SER A 368 -4.38 -2.87 -23.02
C SER A 368 -5.81 -2.58 -22.58
N PHE A 369 -6.51 -3.60 -22.15
CA PHE A 369 -7.86 -3.48 -21.61
C PHE A 369 -7.92 -4.28 -20.32
N SER A 370 -8.55 -3.73 -19.28
CA SER A 370 -8.81 -4.43 -18.03
C SER A 370 -10.22 -4.16 -17.53
N TYR A 371 -10.74 -5.16 -16.85
CA TYR A 371 -11.99 -5.10 -16.10
C TYR A 371 -11.72 -5.53 -14.66
N ASP A 372 -12.23 -4.80 -13.70
CA ASP A 372 -12.22 -5.19 -12.30
C ASP A 372 -13.63 -5.11 -11.71
N ALA A 373 -13.96 -6.08 -10.88
CA ALA A 373 -15.16 -6.10 -10.07
C ALA A 373 -14.80 -6.60 -8.68
N ARG A 374 -15.08 -5.81 -7.65
CA ARG A 374 -14.75 -6.13 -6.27
C ARG A 374 -15.89 -5.80 -5.33
N LYS A 375 -16.12 -6.70 -4.39
CA LYS A 375 -16.91 -6.46 -3.17
C LYS A 375 -15.98 -6.31 -1.98
N ASN A 376 -16.45 -5.69 -0.92
CA ASN A 376 -15.75 -5.73 0.35
C ASN A 376 -15.72 -7.17 0.88
N VAL A 377 -14.53 -7.63 1.25
CA VAL A 377 -14.37 -8.94 1.89
C VAL A 377 -14.90 -8.86 3.31
N ILE A 378 -15.80 -9.77 3.65
CA ILE A 378 -16.42 -9.83 4.98
C ILE A 378 -15.76 -10.94 5.79
N TYR A 379 -15.15 -10.56 6.92
CA TYR A 379 -14.59 -11.46 7.92
C TYR A 379 -15.54 -11.53 9.09
N TYR A 380 -16.37 -12.57 9.14
CA TYR A 380 -17.55 -12.61 10.01
C TYR A 380 -17.25 -12.67 11.50
N GLU A 381 -16.18 -13.32 11.92
CA GLU A 381 -15.80 -13.36 13.33
C GLU A 381 -14.82 -12.24 13.70
N THR A 382 -13.94 -11.83 12.78
CA THR A 382 -12.98 -10.72 12.99
C THR A 382 -13.68 -9.39 13.14
N PHE A 383 -14.76 -9.14 12.37
CA PHE A 383 -15.52 -7.89 12.38
C PHE A 383 -16.99 -8.09 12.76
N LYS A 384 -17.28 -9.05 13.63
CA LYS A 384 -18.63 -9.51 13.98
C LYS A 384 -19.62 -8.40 14.33
N ASN A 385 -19.15 -7.33 14.96
CA ASN A 385 -19.98 -6.23 15.43
C ASN A 385 -19.98 -5.02 14.48
N PHE A 386 -19.24 -5.09 13.38
CA PHE A 386 -19.07 -3.99 12.43
C PHE A 386 -19.84 -4.21 11.13
N ILE A 387 -20.31 -5.44 10.91
CA ILE A 387 -20.72 -5.93 9.59
C ILE A 387 -22.08 -5.41 9.16
N ASP A 388 -23.02 -5.23 10.07
CA ASP A 388 -24.42 -4.97 9.69
C ASP A 388 -24.72 -3.52 9.30
N SER A 389 -23.83 -2.55 9.61
CA SER A 389 -24.10 -1.13 9.40
C SER A 389 -23.12 -0.37 8.51
N LEU A 390 -21.94 -0.93 8.17
CA LEU A 390 -20.86 -0.16 7.57
C LEU A 390 -20.36 -0.70 6.23
N PHE A 391 -20.66 -1.95 5.86
CA PHE A 391 -20.23 -2.49 4.58
C PHE A 391 -21.35 -2.41 3.56
N GLU A 392 -21.23 -1.47 2.64
CA GLU A 392 -21.95 -1.53 1.38
C GLU A 392 -21.57 -2.82 0.66
N ASN A 393 -22.51 -3.75 0.63
CA ASN A 393 -22.33 -5.08 0.03
C ASN A 393 -22.38 -5.01 -1.51
N GLU A 394 -22.21 -3.81 -2.06
CA GLU A 394 -22.35 -3.57 -3.48
C GLU A 394 -21.02 -3.76 -4.24
N THR A 395 -21.13 -4.36 -5.41
CA THR A 395 -19.97 -4.58 -6.27
C THR A 395 -19.54 -3.26 -6.90
N ARG A 396 -18.27 -2.86 -6.65
CA ARG A 396 -17.62 -1.81 -7.42
C ARG A 396 -17.03 -2.40 -8.68
N GLN A 397 -17.40 -1.87 -9.84
CA GLN A 397 -16.98 -2.39 -11.14
C GLN A 397 -16.33 -1.31 -11.97
N GLY A 398 -15.36 -1.69 -12.80
CA GLY A 398 -14.68 -0.73 -13.65
C GLY A 398 -14.01 -1.35 -14.87
N PHE A 399 -13.91 -0.52 -15.91
CA PHE A 399 -13.17 -0.80 -17.14
C PHE A 399 -12.04 0.21 -17.27
N ASN A 400 -10.90 -0.23 -17.75
CA ASN A 400 -9.77 0.63 -18.08
C ASN A 400 -9.20 0.20 -19.43
N GLY A 401 -9.01 1.16 -20.32
CA GLY A 401 -8.41 0.97 -21.63
C GLY A 401 -7.18 1.87 -21.80
N ARG A 402 -6.13 1.34 -22.42
CA ARG A 402 -4.93 2.09 -22.77
C ARG A 402 -4.50 1.74 -24.18
N ILE A 403 -4.12 2.77 -24.94
CA ILE A 403 -3.54 2.64 -26.28
C ILE A 403 -2.18 3.36 -26.24
N ASN A 404 -1.11 2.66 -26.61
CA ASN A 404 0.19 3.29 -26.82
C ASN A 404 0.55 3.16 -28.29
N ILE A 405 1.00 4.28 -28.87
CA ILE A 405 1.33 4.41 -30.28
C ILE A 405 2.74 4.99 -30.38
N ARG A 406 3.57 4.39 -31.23
CA ARG A 406 4.89 4.86 -31.58
C ARG A 406 4.97 5.08 -33.09
N PRO A 407 4.40 6.19 -33.60
CA PRO A 407 4.22 6.40 -35.05
C PRO A 407 5.57 6.52 -35.79
N VAL A 408 6.57 7.08 -35.11
CA VAL A 408 7.96 7.16 -35.57
C VAL A 408 8.91 6.85 -34.41
N ARG A 409 10.17 6.65 -34.69
CA ARG A 409 11.18 6.12 -33.74
C ARG A 409 11.19 6.86 -32.38
N ASP A 410 11.01 8.17 -32.38
CA ASP A 410 11.24 9.03 -31.21
C ASP A 410 9.96 9.65 -30.63
N VAL A 411 8.79 9.35 -31.20
CA VAL A 411 7.49 9.86 -30.75
C VAL A 411 6.69 8.78 -30.07
N PHE A 412 6.26 9.05 -28.83
CA PHE A 412 5.41 8.18 -28.05
C PHE A 412 4.12 8.91 -27.68
N ILE A 413 2.99 8.27 -27.98
CA ILE A 413 1.65 8.74 -27.67
C ILE A 413 0.97 7.69 -26.82
N GLY A 414 0.46 8.06 -25.67
CA GLY A 414 -0.37 7.20 -24.84
C GLY A 414 -1.73 7.82 -24.61
N LEU A 415 -2.78 7.03 -24.74
CA LEU A 415 -4.16 7.40 -24.43
C LEU A 415 -4.71 6.44 -23.40
N THR A 416 -5.40 6.93 -22.40
CA THR A 416 -6.05 6.13 -21.36
C THR A 416 -7.49 6.57 -21.18
N GLY A 417 -8.36 5.61 -20.90
CA GLY A 417 -9.75 5.88 -20.54
C GLY A 417 -10.23 4.87 -19.51
N GLY A 418 -10.92 5.34 -18.49
CA GLY A 418 -11.48 4.49 -17.45
C GLY A 418 -12.92 4.87 -17.14
N TYR A 419 -13.67 3.86 -16.76
CA TYR A 419 -15.06 3.97 -16.33
C TYR A 419 -15.27 3.05 -15.13
N ARG A 420 -15.72 3.60 -14.00
CA ARG A 420 -15.99 2.84 -12.78
C ARG A 420 -17.32 3.25 -12.18
N TYR A 421 -18.08 2.30 -11.73
CA TYR A 421 -19.37 2.54 -11.09
C TYR A 421 -19.63 1.53 -9.96
N GLN A 422 -20.48 1.96 -9.05
CA GLN A 422 -21.11 1.17 -8.00
C GLN A 422 -22.59 1.56 -8.02
N LYS A 423 -23.50 0.66 -7.64
CA LYS A 423 -24.94 0.89 -7.73
C LYS A 423 -25.41 2.10 -6.89
N THR A 424 -24.73 2.37 -5.78
CA THR A 424 -24.97 3.53 -4.91
C THR A 424 -24.39 4.84 -5.44
N ASP A 425 -23.55 4.82 -6.48
CA ASP A 425 -22.96 6.03 -7.04
C ASP A 425 -24.02 6.89 -7.73
N ILE A 426 -24.10 8.17 -7.39
CA ILE A 426 -24.96 9.16 -8.08
C ILE A 426 -24.51 9.31 -9.54
N LYS A 427 -23.21 9.27 -9.77
CA LYS A 427 -22.58 9.31 -11.10
C LYS A 427 -21.41 8.34 -11.15
N PRO A 428 -21.21 7.63 -12.26
CA PRO A 428 -20.03 6.82 -12.46
C PRO A 428 -18.77 7.69 -12.51
N ALA A 429 -17.66 7.17 -11.98
CA ALA A 429 -16.37 7.80 -12.15
C ALA A 429 -15.83 7.55 -13.56
N ARG A 430 -15.36 8.61 -14.23
CA ARG A 430 -14.77 8.58 -15.56
C ARG A 430 -13.42 9.28 -15.52
N ASN A 431 -12.44 8.70 -16.14
CA ASN A 431 -11.15 9.33 -16.34
C ASN A 431 -10.71 9.18 -17.79
N PHE A 432 -10.14 10.26 -18.33
CA PHE A 432 -9.53 10.29 -19.64
C PHE A 432 -8.16 10.92 -19.50
N GLY A 433 -7.16 10.35 -20.13
CA GLY A 433 -5.82 10.89 -20.08
C GLY A 433 -5.05 10.60 -21.35
N GLY A 434 -4.01 11.38 -21.56
CA GLY A 434 -3.09 11.16 -22.65
C GLY A 434 -1.76 11.85 -22.40
N TYR A 435 -0.76 11.35 -23.11
CA TYR A 435 0.55 11.99 -23.14
C TYR A 435 1.16 11.91 -24.53
N LEU A 436 2.00 12.90 -24.84
CA LEU A 436 2.86 12.96 -25.98
C LEU A 436 4.29 13.16 -25.49
N SER A 437 5.19 12.27 -25.85
CA SER A 437 6.60 12.36 -25.51
C SER A 437 7.45 12.25 -26.76
N TYR A 438 8.49 13.08 -26.84
CA TYR A 438 9.54 13.00 -27.86
C TYR A 438 10.83 12.55 -27.20
N SER A 439 11.35 11.44 -27.63
CA SER A 439 12.55 10.84 -27.05
C SER A 439 13.79 11.58 -27.52
N ARG A 440 14.35 12.41 -26.65
CA ARG A 440 15.68 13.02 -26.83
C ARG A 440 15.81 13.95 -28.03
N ILE A 441 15.41 15.21 -27.85
CA ILE A 441 15.62 16.26 -28.87
C ILE A 441 17.11 16.34 -29.22
N PRO A 442 17.48 16.19 -30.51
CA PRO A 442 18.87 16.38 -30.95
C PRO A 442 19.40 17.74 -30.47
N ALA A 443 20.69 17.89 -30.28
CA ALA A 443 21.40 19.05 -29.77
C ALA A 443 21.25 19.36 -28.27
N VAL A 444 20.07 19.28 -27.67
CA VAL A 444 19.88 19.56 -26.23
C VAL A 444 19.70 18.31 -25.38
N GLU A 445 19.47 17.14 -26.01
CA GLU A 445 19.32 15.83 -25.38
C GLU A 445 18.21 15.75 -24.31
N ILE A 446 17.20 16.61 -24.43
CA ILE A 446 16.05 16.68 -23.53
C ILE A 446 14.90 15.81 -24.08
N THR A 447 14.25 15.09 -23.20
CA THR A 447 13.01 14.35 -23.45
C THR A 447 11.82 15.15 -22.91
N PRO A 448 11.07 15.89 -23.72
CA PRO A 448 9.84 16.55 -23.31
C PRO A 448 8.69 15.55 -23.29
N THR A 449 7.83 15.66 -22.30
CA THR A 449 6.56 14.92 -22.19
C THR A 449 5.45 15.89 -21.81
N LEU A 450 4.45 16.02 -22.66
CA LEU A 450 3.22 16.75 -22.39
C LEU A 450 2.14 15.75 -21.99
N SER A 451 1.41 16.02 -20.93
CA SER A 451 0.35 15.15 -20.43
C SER A 451 -0.90 15.95 -20.04
N TYR A 452 -2.04 15.30 -20.17
CA TYR A 452 -3.32 15.79 -19.67
C TYR A 452 -4.16 14.63 -19.15
N THR A 453 -4.80 14.85 -18.00
CA THR A 453 -5.74 13.88 -17.42
C THR A 453 -6.97 14.63 -16.93
N LYS A 454 -8.17 14.14 -17.27
CA LYS A 454 -9.46 14.62 -16.76
C LYS A 454 -10.09 13.54 -15.90
N LEU A 455 -10.61 13.93 -14.73
CA LEU A 455 -11.34 13.08 -13.79
C LEU A 455 -12.73 13.67 -13.55
N ILE A 456 -13.75 12.83 -13.60
CA ILE A 456 -15.15 13.17 -13.30
C ILE A 456 -15.68 12.08 -12.38
N THR A 457 -16.16 12.46 -11.19
CA THR A 457 -16.80 11.57 -10.22
C THR A 457 -18.07 12.20 -9.66
N SER A 458 -18.73 11.55 -8.70
CA SER A 458 -19.87 12.13 -7.98
C SER A 458 -19.49 13.36 -7.13
N TYR A 459 -18.21 13.50 -6.76
CA TYR A 459 -17.74 14.50 -5.79
C TYR A 459 -16.86 15.57 -6.42
N ILE A 460 -16.20 15.27 -7.53
CA ILE A 460 -15.15 16.12 -8.09
C ILE A 460 -15.14 16.02 -9.61
N GLU A 461 -14.94 17.16 -10.27
CA GLU A 461 -14.64 17.25 -11.69
C GLU A 461 -13.42 18.14 -11.89
N GLY A 462 -12.48 17.71 -12.71
CA GLY A 462 -11.32 18.53 -12.99
C GLY A 462 -10.31 17.83 -13.85
N GLY A 463 -9.15 18.46 -13.98
CA GLY A 463 -8.06 17.92 -14.77
C GLY A 463 -6.71 18.44 -14.36
N VAL A 464 -5.68 17.74 -14.83
CA VAL A 464 -4.27 18.06 -14.61
C VAL A 464 -3.60 18.12 -15.96
N ALA A 465 -3.01 19.28 -16.30
CA ALA A 465 -2.09 19.44 -17.41
C ALA A 465 -0.64 19.43 -16.89
N GLY A 466 0.25 18.78 -17.60
CA GLY A 466 1.64 18.68 -17.17
C GLY A 466 2.64 18.71 -18.31
N LEU A 467 3.78 19.32 -18.05
CA LEU A 467 4.95 19.35 -18.94
C LEU A 467 6.18 18.88 -18.15
N ARG A 468 6.74 17.76 -18.56
CA ARG A 468 7.98 17.22 -18.01
C ARG A 468 9.12 17.35 -19.02
N LEU A 469 10.26 17.82 -18.53
CA LEU A 469 11.51 17.87 -19.27
C LEU A 469 12.50 16.99 -18.52
N SER A 470 13.04 15.97 -19.14
CA SER A 470 14.04 15.09 -18.53
C SER A 470 15.29 14.98 -19.40
N ARG A 471 16.45 14.86 -18.74
CA ARG A 471 17.74 14.73 -19.39
C ARG A 471 18.68 13.84 -18.58
N ASN A 472 19.38 12.96 -19.26
CA ASN A 472 20.49 12.21 -18.69
C ASN A 472 21.77 13.00 -18.93
N ILE A 473 22.48 13.34 -17.87
CA ILE A 473 23.74 14.08 -17.91
C ILE A 473 24.88 13.12 -17.65
N GLY A 474 25.66 12.85 -18.68
CA GLY A 474 26.67 11.77 -18.64
C GLY A 474 26.01 10.40 -18.45
N ASN A 475 26.71 9.50 -17.75
CA ASN A 475 26.23 8.12 -17.55
C ASN A 475 25.52 7.91 -16.20
N ASN A 476 25.55 8.88 -15.31
CA ASN A 476 25.20 8.67 -13.90
C ASN A 476 24.12 9.60 -13.37
N PHE A 477 23.86 10.75 -14.02
CA PHE A 477 22.91 11.75 -13.54
C PHE A 477 21.66 11.80 -14.39
N ASP A 478 20.51 11.55 -13.77
CA ASP A 478 19.20 11.80 -14.35
C ASP A 478 18.57 13.01 -13.68
N VAL A 479 18.18 13.99 -14.49
CA VAL A 479 17.53 15.23 -14.02
C VAL A 479 16.20 15.38 -14.71
N SER A 480 15.14 15.69 -13.97
CA SER A 480 13.87 16.08 -14.58
C SER A 480 13.25 17.29 -13.87
N VAL A 481 12.58 18.11 -14.65
CA VAL A 481 11.75 19.21 -14.18
C VAL A 481 10.33 18.95 -14.66
N TYR A 482 9.37 19.03 -13.76
CA TYR A 482 7.97 18.77 -14.06
C TYR A 482 7.08 19.90 -13.55
N TYR A 483 6.42 20.60 -14.47
CA TYR A 483 5.38 21.56 -14.16
C TYR A 483 4.01 20.92 -14.31
N ARG A 484 3.10 21.17 -13.34
CA ARG A 484 1.69 20.73 -13.38
C ARG A 484 0.77 21.88 -13.01
N ASN A 485 -0.34 21.97 -13.74
CA ASN A 485 -1.49 22.77 -13.38
C ASN A 485 -2.66 21.85 -13.11
N SER A 486 -3.20 21.91 -11.92
CA SER A 486 -4.32 21.07 -11.44
C SER A 486 -5.53 21.96 -11.16
N GLN A 487 -6.64 21.68 -11.79
CA GLN A 487 -7.88 22.43 -11.63
C GLN A 487 -9.01 21.46 -11.30
N TYR A 488 -9.60 21.59 -10.11
CA TYR A 488 -10.69 20.75 -9.66
C TYR A 488 -11.82 21.56 -9.06
N LYS A 489 -13.03 21.18 -9.43
CA LYS A 489 -14.27 21.67 -8.85
C LYS A 489 -14.85 20.57 -7.95
N PHE A 490 -15.14 20.92 -6.70
CA PHE A 490 -15.80 20.03 -5.76
C PHE A 490 -17.30 20.32 -5.77
N TYR A 491 -18.14 19.27 -5.89
CA TYR A 491 -19.59 19.45 -5.93
C TYR A 491 -20.22 19.66 -4.55
N SER A 492 -19.54 19.22 -3.50
CA SER A 492 -20.02 19.34 -2.10
C SER A 492 -19.66 20.67 -1.43
N THR A 493 -18.78 21.47 -2.04
CA THR A 493 -18.30 22.75 -1.49
C THR A 493 -18.25 23.80 -2.61
N ILE A 494 -18.27 25.08 -2.22
CA ILE A 494 -18.07 26.20 -3.17
C ILE A 494 -16.59 26.32 -3.58
N ALA A 495 -15.70 25.58 -2.91
CA ALA A 495 -14.27 25.67 -3.12
C ALA A 495 -13.85 24.98 -4.43
N ASN A 496 -13.06 25.68 -5.22
CA ASN A 496 -12.35 25.13 -6.37
C ASN A 496 -10.86 25.04 -6.03
N LEU A 497 -10.24 23.94 -6.38
CA LEU A 497 -8.78 23.82 -6.30
C LEU A 497 -8.18 24.32 -7.63
N ASN A 498 -7.34 25.34 -7.55
CA ASN A 498 -6.48 25.76 -8.64
C ASN A 498 -5.04 25.78 -8.10
N GLN A 499 -4.26 24.83 -8.51
CA GLN A 499 -2.94 24.56 -7.96
C GLN A 499 -1.91 24.43 -9.07
N ASN A 500 -0.81 25.14 -8.94
CA ASN A 500 0.37 24.93 -9.76
C ASN A 500 1.42 24.18 -8.95
N SER A 501 2.14 23.25 -9.55
CA SER A 501 3.29 22.64 -8.91
C SER A 501 4.49 22.56 -9.85
N ILE A 502 5.66 22.71 -9.28
CA ILE A 502 6.95 22.53 -9.96
C ILE A 502 7.73 21.50 -9.16
N SER A 503 8.11 20.40 -9.82
CA SER A 503 8.95 19.37 -9.23
C SER A 503 10.31 19.34 -9.93
N ILE A 504 11.34 19.08 -9.16
CA ILE A 504 12.71 18.86 -9.65
C ILE A 504 13.14 17.52 -9.07
N ASP A 505 13.47 16.57 -9.95
CA ASP A 505 13.96 15.26 -9.57
C ASP A 505 15.40 15.11 -10.02
N LEU A 506 16.25 14.63 -9.14
CA LEU A 506 17.65 14.31 -9.36
C LEU A 506 17.92 12.89 -8.90
N SER A 507 18.51 12.06 -9.74
CA SER A 507 18.95 10.74 -9.35
C SER A 507 20.33 10.41 -9.90
N THR A 508 21.14 9.70 -9.09
CA THR A 508 22.53 9.40 -9.43
C THR A 508 23.08 8.22 -8.63
N TYR A 509 24.06 7.56 -9.17
CA TYR A 509 24.95 6.69 -8.40
C TYR A 509 26.04 7.55 -7.75
N LEU A 510 26.04 7.64 -6.42
CA LEU A 510 27.13 8.29 -5.68
C LEU A 510 28.44 7.52 -5.85
N PHE A 511 28.33 6.21 -5.72
CA PHE A 511 29.34 5.20 -6.02
C PHE A 511 28.66 3.83 -6.10
N ASN A 512 29.19 2.93 -6.88
CA ASN A 512 28.61 1.58 -7.02
C ASN A 512 28.81 0.80 -5.70
N PRO A 513 27.76 0.26 -5.03
CA PRO A 513 26.35 0.14 -5.48
C PRO A 513 25.36 1.13 -4.85
N VAL A 514 25.77 2.34 -4.46
CA VAL A 514 24.91 3.31 -3.73
C VAL A 514 24.23 4.28 -4.69
N PHE A 515 22.93 4.24 -4.72
CA PHE A 515 22.07 5.13 -5.52
C PHE A 515 21.37 6.16 -4.64
N LEU A 516 21.37 7.42 -5.06
CA LEU A 516 20.69 8.55 -4.43
C LEU A 516 19.62 9.08 -5.38
N SER A 517 18.41 9.29 -4.86
CA SER A 517 17.36 10.07 -5.52
C SER A 517 16.88 11.18 -4.58
N VAL A 518 16.77 12.38 -5.11
CA VAL A 518 16.24 13.57 -4.41
C VAL A 518 15.16 14.18 -5.29
N SER A 519 13.98 14.39 -4.72
CA SER A 519 12.88 15.06 -5.38
C SER A 519 12.41 16.22 -4.51
N TYR A 520 12.23 17.39 -5.12
CA TYR A 520 11.59 18.54 -4.52
C TYR A 520 10.37 18.92 -5.33
N GLU A 521 9.23 19.13 -4.67
CA GLU A 521 8.01 19.65 -5.28
C GLU A 521 7.55 20.90 -4.52
N GLY A 522 7.50 22.04 -5.20
CA GLY A 522 6.84 23.25 -4.72
C GLY A 522 5.40 23.29 -5.22
N ILE A 523 4.45 23.53 -4.34
CA ILE A 523 3.01 23.56 -4.59
C ILE A 523 2.51 24.95 -4.26
N PHE A 524 1.85 25.58 -5.24
CA PHE A 524 1.39 26.97 -5.18
C PHE A 524 -0.12 27.01 -5.36
N GLU A 525 -0.83 27.42 -4.34
CA GLU A 525 -2.26 27.67 -4.32
C GLU A 525 -2.52 29.16 -4.12
N GLN A 526 -3.77 29.60 -4.21
CA GLN A 526 -4.11 31.02 -4.08
C GLN A 526 -3.75 31.59 -2.70
N THR A 527 -3.91 30.79 -1.65
CA THR A 527 -3.76 31.21 -0.24
C THR A 527 -2.62 30.52 0.49
N SER A 528 -2.02 29.50 -0.09
CA SER A 528 -0.98 28.72 0.56
C SER A 528 0.11 28.29 -0.40
N THR A 529 1.30 28.10 0.16
CA THR A 529 2.44 27.51 -0.54
C THR A 529 2.97 26.37 0.31
N SER A 530 3.21 25.24 -0.30
CA SER A 530 3.80 24.09 0.38
C SER A 530 4.93 23.48 -0.44
N GLY A 531 5.86 22.84 0.24
CA GLY A 531 6.97 22.12 -0.36
C GLY A 531 6.99 20.68 0.11
N ARG A 532 7.43 19.78 -0.76
CA ARG A 532 7.66 18.37 -0.44
C ARG A 532 9.07 18.01 -0.84
N ILE A 533 9.80 17.39 0.07
CA ILE A 533 11.14 16.87 -0.21
C ILE A 533 11.10 15.37 0.02
N LEU A 534 11.49 14.61 -0.99
CA LEU A 534 11.71 13.18 -0.90
C LEU A 534 13.20 12.91 -1.14
N LEU A 535 13.81 12.18 -0.23
CA LEU A 535 15.17 11.67 -0.36
C LEU A 535 15.12 10.14 -0.25
N ASP A 536 15.77 9.45 -1.18
CA ASP A 536 15.93 7.99 -1.18
C ASP A 536 17.41 7.66 -1.38
N LEU A 537 17.99 6.99 -0.42
CA LEU A 537 19.34 6.43 -0.50
C LEU A 537 19.21 4.90 -0.49
N THR A 538 19.61 4.27 -1.57
CA THR A 538 19.46 2.82 -1.74
C THR A 538 20.79 2.17 -2.09
N THR A 539 21.10 1.05 -1.44
CA THR A 539 22.22 0.18 -1.82
C THR A 539 21.71 -1.24 -2.10
N ARG A 540 22.36 -1.89 -3.08
CA ARG A 540 22.12 -3.30 -3.42
C ARG A 540 23.42 -4.08 -3.34
N PHE A 541 23.37 -5.30 -2.92
CA PHE A 541 24.55 -6.18 -2.76
C PHE A 541 24.19 -7.62 -3.08
#